data_4deae240d1adc24575cbc9f66ea7cff5
#
_entry.id   4deae240d1adc24575cbc9f66ea7cff5
#
_cell.length_a   1.000
_cell.length_b   1.000
_cell.length_c   1.000
_cell.angle_alpha   90.00
_cell.angle_beta   90.00
_cell.angle_gamma   90.00
#
_symmetry.space_group_name_H-M   'P 1'
#
loop_
_entity.id
_entity.type
_entity.pdbx_description
1 polymer ?
#
loop_
_entity_poly.entity_id
_entity_poly.type
_entity_poly.pdbx_seq_one_letter_code
_entity_poly.pdbx_strand_id
1 'polypeptide(L)'
;MAQKEIPCYLFVGMLESGKTKFIQETMEDPQFDSGDKTLLLICEEGEEEYDSERFAFGGVTVATIEDKTELNREHLQQLAEKSDCGRVIIEYNGMWLVQELYDALPDNWLIYQCLATADGTTIKTYANDNAMRSLLLDKLRGSELLVVNRAEAVNDDESHQLIHKLVRQASRRCDIAYEFKDGSVAYDDIPDPLPFDVNAPVIEIPEEFFGVWYMDCMDEMQKYDGKTVKFLAQVCQTNRAGKDSFVPGRFAMTCCVQDIQFVGMPCKYDDYKSLEQRSWINITAKVNVKYHPIYKGQTPDSTGPVLTAISVEPGEKPAQDVVMFS
;
A
#
# COMPACT_ATOMS: atom_id res chain seq x y z
N MET A 1 -15.84 -9.15 25.14
CA MET A 1 -16.23 -7.88 24.50
C MET A 1 -15.22 -7.65 23.41
N ALA A 2 -15.61 -7.25 22.20
CA ALA A 2 -14.62 -6.87 21.19
C ALA A 2 -13.81 -5.67 21.74
N GLN A 3 -12.49 -5.76 21.66
CA GLN A 3 -11.61 -4.66 22.07
C GLN A 3 -11.84 -3.48 21.10
N LYS A 4 -11.93 -2.24 21.60
CA LYS A 4 -12.10 -1.05 20.74
C LYS A 4 -10.90 -0.97 19.79
N GLU A 5 -11.15 -0.80 18.51
CA GLU A 5 -10.11 -0.56 17.51
C GLU A 5 -9.45 0.81 17.77
N ILE A 6 -8.12 0.86 17.66
CA ILE A 6 -7.32 2.05 17.85
C ILE A 6 -6.68 2.42 16.50
N PRO A 7 -7.09 3.55 15.88
CA PRO A 7 -6.47 4.01 14.64
C PRO A 7 -5.03 4.47 14.89
N CYS A 8 -4.12 4.03 14.00
CA CYS A 8 -2.71 4.37 14.01
C CYS A 8 -2.35 5.16 12.76
N TYR A 9 -1.75 6.33 12.95
CA TYR A 9 -1.17 7.15 11.90
C TYR A 9 0.32 6.89 11.88
N LEU A 10 0.81 6.28 10.81
CA LEU A 10 2.20 5.85 10.68
C LEU A 10 2.98 6.82 9.80
N PHE A 11 4.05 7.38 10.35
CA PHE A 11 4.98 8.24 9.63
C PHE A 11 6.30 7.50 9.44
N VAL A 12 6.67 7.30 8.18
CA VAL A 12 7.87 6.59 7.78
C VAL A 12 8.79 7.49 6.95
N GLY A 13 10.05 7.14 6.87
CA GLY A 13 11.07 7.91 6.13
C GLY A 13 12.43 7.72 6.75
N MET A 14 13.46 8.09 6.03
CA MET A 14 14.83 8.00 6.53
C MET A 14 15.06 9.04 7.66
N LEU A 15 16.13 8.88 8.42
CA LEU A 15 16.54 9.87 9.43
C LEU A 15 16.65 11.27 8.78
N GLU A 16 16.24 12.31 9.48
CA GLU A 16 16.24 13.70 9.03
C GLU A 16 15.41 14.00 7.77
N SER A 17 14.49 13.11 7.39
CA SER A 17 13.59 13.34 6.25
C SER A 17 12.46 14.32 6.52
N GLY A 18 12.31 14.78 7.76
CA GLY A 18 11.27 15.73 8.19
C GLY A 18 10.02 15.08 8.77
N LYS A 19 10.10 13.84 9.27
CA LYS A 19 8.98 13.15 9.96
C LYS A 19 8.49 13.96 11.17
N THR A 20 9.40 14.34 12.05
CA THR A 20 9.10 15.10 13.28
C THR A 20 8.38 16.41 12.97
N LYS A 21 8.87 17.18 11.97
CA LYS A 21 8.23 18.42 11.51
C LYS A 21 6.80 18.14 11.01
N PHE A 22 6.63 17.13 10.14
CA PHE A 22 5.32 16.82 9.57
C PHE A 22 4.31 16.39 10.64
N ILE A 23 4.74 15.57 11.62
CA ILE A 23 3.90 15.18 12.75
C ILE A 23 3.57 16.41 13.62
N GLN A 24 4.55 17.27 13.90
CA GLN A 24 4.34 18.50 14.66
C GLN A 24 3.27 19.38 14.02
N GLU A 25 3.40 19.67 12.72
CA GLU A 25 2.43 20.47 11.97
C GLU A 25 1.04 19.81 11.93
N THR A 26 0.98 18.49 11.81
CA THR A 26 -0.28 17.73 11.89
C THR A 26 -0.95 17.89 13.26
N MET A 27 -0.16 17.85 14.33
CA MET A 27 -0.69 18.00 15.70
C MET A 27 -1.01 19.45 16.07
N GLU A 28 -0.48 20.42 15.35
CA GLU A 28 -0.84 21.83 15.46
C GLU A 28 -2.16 22.20 14.73
N ASP A 29 -2.63 21.31 13.84
CA ASP A 29 -3.90 21.54 13.12
C ASP A 29 -5.10 21.19 14.01
N PRO A 30 -5.97 22.16 14.36
CA PRO A 30 -7.17 21.88 15.13
C PRO A 30 -8.14 20.89 14.46
N GLN A 31 -8.06 20.71 13.14
CA GLN A 31 -8.91 19.75 12.43
C GLN A 31 -8.49 18.30 12.70
N PHE A 32 -7.27 18.10 13.16
CA PHE A 32 -6.77 16.78 13.53
C PHE A 32 -7.23 16.34 14.94
N ASP A 33 -7.84 17.22 15.71
CA ASP A 33 -8.41 16.88 17.03
C ASP A 33 -9.61 15.95 16.88
N SER A 34 -9.46 14.69 17.31
CA SER A 34 -10.54 13.70 17.35
C SER A 34 -11.28 13.65 18.69
N GLY A 35 -10.81 14.41 19.68
CA GLY A 35 -11.28 14.31 21.06
C GLY A 35 -10.77 13.07 21.81
N ASP A 36 -10.02 12.18 21.17
CA ASP A 36 -9.40 11.00 21.81
C ASP A 36 -8.04 11.35 22.40
N LYS A 37 -7.66 10.67 23.52
CA LYS A 37 -6.29 10.71 24.00
C LYS A 37 -5.36 10.10 22.98
N THR A 38 -4.23 10.71 22.74
CA THR A 38 -3.25 10.33 21.72
C THR A 38 -1.97 9.81 22.36
N LEU A 39 -1.51 8.65 21.92
CA LEU A 39 -0.16 8.17 22.15
C LEU A 39 0.72 8.57 20.97
N LEU A 40 1.72 9.42 21.20
CA LEU A 40 2.79 9.71 20.25
C LEU A 40 3.96 8.77 20.56
N LEU A 41 4.19 7.80 19.69
CA LEU A 41 5.23 6.80 19.79
C LEU A 41 6.41 7.20 18.90
N ILE A 42 7.58 7.46 19.49
CA ILE A 42 8.79 7.88 18.81
C ILE A 42 9.76 6.71 18.78
N CYS A 43 10.10 6.22 17.58
CA CYS A 43 11.05 5.12 17.38
C CYS A 43 12.42 5.59 16.86
N GLU A 44 12.62 6.89 16.73
CA GLU A 44 13.86 7.47 16.21
C GLU A 44 14.07 8.85 16.80
N GLU A 45 15.24 9.14 17.40
CA GLU A 45 15.60 10.47 17.83
C GLU A 45 16.39 11.19 16.71
N GLY A 46 15.84 12.32 16.25
CA GLY A 46 16.45 13.24 15.29
C GLY A 46 16.98 14.51 15.98
N GLU A 47 17.41 15.48 15.17
CA GLU A 47 17.82 16.80 15.67
C GLU A 47 16.62 17.66 16.09
N GLU A 48 15.42 17.41 15.51
CA GLU A 48 14.20 18.16 15.84
C GLU A 48 13.47 17.52 17.01
N GLU A 49 13.02 18.36 17.96
CA GLU A 49 12.23 17.95 19.13
C GLU A 49 10.77 18.41 18.98
N TYR A 50 9.85 17.68 19.60
CA TYR A 50 8.44 18.07 19.64
C TYR A 50 8.21 19.22 20.64
N ASP A 51 7.50 20.27 20.19
CA ASP A 51 6.98 21.33 21.04
C ASP A 51 5.52 21.06 21.40
N SER A 52 5.30 20.40 22.53
CA SER A 52 3.96 20.04 23.00
C SER A 52 3.09 21.23 23.38
N GLU A 53 3.67 22.42 23.62
CA GLU A 53 2.90 23.63 23.92
C GLU A 53 2.15 24.16 22.67
N ARG A 54 2.61 23.79 21.48
CA ARG A 54 2.00 24.18 20.22
C ARG A 54 0.93 23.21 19.72
N PHE A 55 0.74 22.08 20.36
CA PHE A 55 -0.29 21.14 19.94
C PHE A 55 -1.70 21.77 20.09
N ALA A 56 -2.55 21.61 19.06
CA ALA A 56 -3.88 22.18 19.05
C ALA A 56 -4.86 21.50 20.03
N PHE A 57 -4.46 20.34 20.60
CA PHE A 57 -5.28 19.55 21.52
C PHE A 57 -4.43 18.95 22.65
N GLY A 58 -5.10 18.67 23.76
CA GLY A 58 -4.47 18.07 24.93
C GLY A 58 -4.59 16.55 24.95
N GLY A 59 -4.10 15.93 26.04
CA GLY A 59 -4.21 14.49 26.24
C GLY A 59 -3.21 13.67 25.42
N VAL A 60 -2.11 14.28 25.01
CA VAL A 60 -1.01 13.60 24.31
C VAL A 60 -0.04 13.01 25.32
N THR A 61 0.24 11.72 25.20
CA THR A 61 1.28 11.01 25.94
C THR A 61 2.40 10.67 24.97
N VAL A 62 3.61 11.09 25.24
CA VAL A 62 4.79 10.74 24.45
C VAL A 62 5.47 9.52 25.06
N ALA A 63 5.82 8.54 24.21
CA ALA A 63 6.62 7.38 24.57
C ALA A 63 7.70 7.15 23.51
N THR A 64 8.90 6.78 23.95
CA THR A 64 10.04 6.51 23.07
C THR A 64 10.39 5.03 23.11
N ILE A 65 10.71 4.46 21.94
CA ILE A 65 11.28 3.12 21.78
C ILE A 65 12.67 3.30 21.17
N GLU A 66 13.69 3.22 21.99
CA GLU A 66 15.09 3.42 21.57
C GLU A 66 15.70 2.14 21.03
N ASP A 67 15.36 0.99 21.62
CA ASP A 67 15.87 -0.31 21.23
C ASP A 67 14.78 -1.10 20.48
N LYS A 68 15.16 -1.64 19.33
CA LYS A 68 14.28 -2.47 18.49
C LYS A 68 13.67 -3.67 19.23
N THR A 69 14.35 -4.19 20.26
CA THR A 69 13.83 -5.30 21.08
C THR A 69 12.62 -4.91 21.91
N GLU A 70 12.42 -3.61 22.16
CA GLU A 70 11.24 -3.07 22.84
C GLU A 70 10.04 -2.95 21.91
N LEU A 71 10.25 -2.99 20.56
CA LEU A 71 9.19 -3.00 19.58
C LEU A 71 8.55 -4.41 19.55
N ASN A 72 7.65 -4.64 20.47
CA ASN A 72 6.91 -5.90 20.57
C ASN A 72 5.49 -5.66 21.07
N ARG A 73 4.59 -6.61 20.78
CA ARG A 73 3.15 -6.51 21.05
C ARG A 73 2.82 -6.23 22.52
N GLU A 74 3.51 -6.89 23.43
CA GLU A 74 3.24 -6.76 24.86
C GLU A 74 3.58 -5.34 25.34
N HIS A 75 4.73 -4.82 24.94
CA HIS A 75 5.16 -3.47 25.32
C HIS A 75 4.23 -2.40 24.70
N LEU A 76 3.88 -2.52 23.43
CA LEU A 76 2.95 -1.59 22.77
C LEU A 76 1.58 -1.59 23.44
N GLN A 77 1.09 -2.75 23.85
CA GLN A 77 -0.17 -2.85 24.58
C GLN A 77 -0.10 -2.19 25.97
N GLN A 78 1.00 -2.38 26.71
CA GLN A 78 1.23 -1.71 27.98
C GLN A 78 1.28 -0.17 27.85
N LEU A 79 1.91 0.33 26.79
CA LEU A 79 1.92 1.77 26.51
C LEU A 79 0.53 2.32 26.22
N ALA A 80 -0.27 1.60 25.44
CA ALA A 80 -1.66 1.97 25.15
C ALA A 80 -2.52 1.99 26.42
N GLU A 81 -2.41 0.97 27.27
CA GLU A 81 -3.16 0.88 28.54
C GLU A 81 -2.74 2.02 29.49
N LYS A 82 -1.45 2.30 29.62
CA LYS A 82 -0.92 3.36 30.48
C LYS A 82 -1.36 4.75 30.04
N SER A 83 -1.42 5.01 28.74
CA SER A 83 -1.87 6.29 28.16
C SER A 83 -3.39 6.40 28.05
N ASP A 84 -4.13 5.29 28.17
CA ASP A 84 -5.57 5.21 27.92
C ASP A 84 -5.92 5.84 26.56
N CYS A 85 -5.10 5.56 25.54
CA CYS A 85 -5.19 6.22 24.24
C CYS A 85 -6.33 5.65 23.38
N GLY A 86 -6.97 6.52 22.62
CA GLY A 86 -7.95 6.18 21.60
C GLY A 86 -7.38 6.32 20.18
N ARG A 87 -6.15 6.86 20.06
CA ARG A 87 -5.43 7.10 18.80
C ARG A 87 -3.93 6.96 19.03
N VAL A 88 -3.20 6.47 18.05
CA VAL A 88 -1.73 6.39 18.07
C VAL A 88 -1.15 7.11 16.87
N ILE A 89 -0.09 7.87 17.09
CA ILE A 89 0.77 8.44 16.04
C ILE A 89 2.14 7.80 16.22
N ILE A 90 2.71 7.27 15.15
CA ILE A 90 3.98 6.54 15.18
C ILE A 90 4.97 7.27 14.30
N GLU A 91 6.02 7.83 14.88
CA GLU A 91 7.24 8.21 14.17
C GLU A 91 8.15 7.01 14.09
N TYR A 92 8.19 6.36 12.93
CA TYR A 92 8.91 5.10 12.80
C TYR A 92 10.37 5.29 12.42
N ASN A 93 11.22 4.40 12.90
CA ASN A 93 12.66 4.42 12.63
C ASN A 93 12.97 4.14 11.16
N GLY A 94 13.80 4.98 10.54
CA GLY A 94 14.15 4.90 9.14
C GLY A 94 14.95 3.65 8.77
N MET A 95 15.69 3.04 9.71
CA MET A 95 16.52 1.86 9.48
C MET A 95 15.81 0.53 9.77
N TRP A 96 14.64 0.54 10.43
CA TRP A 96 13.89 -0.66 10.73
C TRP A 96 12.91 -0.99 9.60
N LEU A 97 12.72 -2.28 9.29
CA LEU A 97 11.74 -2.67 8.27
C LEU A 97 10.31 -2.45 8.76
N VAL A 98 9.44 -1.95 7.89
CA VAL A 98 8.04 -1.67 8.24
C VAL A 98 7.29 -2.95 8.64
N GLN A 99 7.66 -4.10 8.07
CA GLN A 99 7.09 -5.39 8.46
C GLN A 99 7.30 -5.72 9.94
N GLU A 100 8.42 -5.31 10.52
CA GLU A 100 8.70 -5.55 11.95
C GLU A 100 7.73 -4.78 12.85
N LEU A 101 7.29 -3.59 12.42
CA LEU A 101 6.21 -2.88 13.11
C LEU A 101 4.89 -3.65 12.99
N TYR A 102 4.50 -4.07 11.79
CA TYR A 102 3.25 -4.80 11.58
C TYR A 102 3.19 -6.08 12.43
N ASP A 103 4.30 -6.81 12.54
CA ASP A 103 4.39 -8.03 13.37
C ASP A 103 4.27 -7.73 14.87
N ALA A 104 4.67 -6.52 15.29
CA ALA A 104 4.64 -6.07 16.68
C ALA A 104 3.30 -5.43 17.10
N LEU A 105 2.46 -5.01 16.14
CA LEU A 105 1.22 -4.30 16.48
C LEU A 105 0.26 -5.19 17.30
N PRO A 106 -0.41 -4.63 18.33
CA PRO A 106 -1.55 -5.26 18.98
C PRO A 106 -2.70 -5.51 17.98
N ASP A 107 -3.48 -6.58 18.19
CA ASP A 107 -4.54 -6.99 17.24
C ASP A 107 -5.65 -5.94 17.04
N ASN A 108 -5.80 -5.02 17.97
CA ASN A 108 -6.78 -3.93 17.91
C ASN A 108 -6.20 -2.59 17.41
N TRP A 109 -4.91 -2.55 17.06
CA TRP A 109 -4.31 -1.38 16.41
C TRP A 109 -4.41 -1.53 14.90
N LEU A 110 -5.01 -0.54 14.24
CA LEU A 110 -5.19 -0.54 12.78
C LEU A 110 -4.44 0.63 12.18
N ILE A 111 -3.54 0.35 11.25
CA ILE A 111 -2.94 1.43 10.45
C ILE A 111 -4.06 2.06 9.63
N TYR A 112 -4.42 3.27 10.01
CA TYR A 112 -5.47 4.06 9.37
C TYR A 112 -4.90 4.86 8.19
N GLN A 113 -3.67 5.37 8.36
CA GLN A 113 -2.95 6.12 7.33
C GLN A 113 -1.45 5.89 7.48
N CYS A 114 -0.74 5.76 6.35
CA CYS A 114 0.71 5.69 6.30
C CYS A 114 1.24 6.81 5.40
N LEU A 115 2.08 7.66 5.96
CA LEU A 115 2.66 8.85 5.33
C LEU A 115 4.17 8.72 5.30
N ALA A 116 4.77 8.93 4.14
CA ALA A 116 6.23 8.90 3.98
C ALA A 116 6.82 10.30 3.85
N THR A 117 8.03 10.48 4.36
CA THR A 117 8.82 11.67 4.12
C THR A 117 10.17 11.33 3.49
N ALA A 118 10.68 12.20 2.64
CA ALA A 118 12.01 12.12 2.08
C ALA A 118 12.66 13.52 2.05
N ASP A 119 13.98 13.53 2.15
CA ASP A 119 14.76 14.76 2.01
C ASP A 119 15.24 14.91 0.57
N GLY A 120 14.86 15.99 -0.11
CA GLY A 120 15.28 16.31 -1.46
C GLY A 120 16.80 16.37 -1.64
N THR A 121 17.56 16.69 -0.58
CA THR A 121 19.02 16.74 -0.65
C THR A 121 19.68 15.36 -0.67
N THR A 122 19.01 14.33 -0.13
CA THR A 122 19.60 12.99 0.03
C THR A 122 18.91 11.91 -0.79
N ILE A 123 17.67 12.10 -1.23
CA ILE A 123 16.85 11.08 -1.89
C ILE A 123 17.54 10.50 -3.15
N LYS A 124 18.22 11.33 -3.95
CA LYS A 124 18.98 10.85 -5.13
C LYS A 124 20.13 9.93 -4.73
N THR A 125 20.83 10.26 -3.66
CA THR A 125 21.95 9.45 -3.14
C THR A 125 21.42 8.10 -2.68
N TYR A 126 20.33 8.09 -1.91
CA TYR A 126 19.70 6.85 -1.42
C TYR A 126 19.11 6.01 -2.56
N ALA A 127 18.52 6.62 -3.57
CA ALA A 127 18.02 5.91 -4.74
C ALA A 127 19.11 5.20 -5.56
N ASN A 128 20.36 5.67 -5.50
CA ASN A 128 21.51 5.11 -6.21
C ASN A 128 22.34 4.12 -5.37
N ASP A 129 22.12 4.05 -4.05
CA ASP A 129 22.75 3.06 -3.18
C ASP A 129 21.78 1.86 -2.99
N ASN A 130 22.23 0.65 -3.25
CA ASN A 130 21.36 -0.53 -3.24
C ASN A 130 20.73 -0.80 -1.87
N ALA A 131 21.47 -0.63 -0.78
CA ALA A 131 20.97 -0.89 0.57
C ALA A 131 19.97 0.18 1.01
N MET A 132 20.33 1.45 0.81
CA MET A 132 19.46 2.59 1.15
C MET A 132 18.21 2.61 0.27
N ARG A 133 18.34 2.28 -1.01
CA ARG A 133 17.19 2.15 -1.92
C ARG A 133 16.21 1.09 -1.44
N SER A 134 16.67 -0.06 -0.99
CA SER A 134 15.81 -1.13 -0.46
C SER A 134 15.02 -0.64 0.75
N LEU A 135 15.67 0.08 1.69
CA LEU A 135 15.00 0.67 2.84
C LEU A 135 14.00 1.76 2.43
N LEU A 136 14.36 2.59 1.45
CA LEU A 136 13.47 3.64 0.96
C LEU A 136 12.22 3.03 0.29
N LEU A 137 12.38 2.00 -0.54
CA LEU A 137 11.26 1.28 -1.13
C LEU A 137 10.39 0.58 -0.08
N ASP A 138 10.98 0.04 1.00
CA ASP A 138 10.24 -0.53 2.13
C ASP A 138 9.31 0.51 2.78
N LYS A 139 9.79 1.75 2.98
CA LYS A 139 8.96 2.84 3.53
C LYS A 139 7.82 3.24 2.59
N LEU A 140 8.06 3.23 1.28
CA LEU A 140 7.09 3.70 0.30
C LEU A 140 5.96 2.69 0.02
N ARG A 141 6.17 1.38 0.25
CA ARG A 141 5.21 0.32 -0.16
C ARG A 141 3.82 0.44 0.43
N GLY A 142 3.69 0.89 1.65
CA GLY A 142 2.40 1.06 2.33
C GLY A 142 1.94 2.51 2.43
N SER A 143 2.72 3.45 1.86
CA SER A 143 2.43 4.88 1.99
C SER A 143 1.40 5.34 0.99
N GLU A 144 0.50 6.22 1.45
CA GLU A 144 -0.52 6.88 0.63
C GLU A 144 -0.03 8.22 0.08
N LEU A 145 0.92 8.85 0.77
CA LEU A 145 1.54 10.10 0.39
C LEU A 145 3.03 10.07 0.72
N LEU A 146 3.86 10.51 -0.22
CA LEU A 146 5.26 10.88 0.01
C LEU A 146 5.38 12.40 -0.01
N VAL A 147 5.86 12.99 1.08
CA VAL A 147 6.26 14.40 1.13
C VAL A 147 7.78 14.49 0.96
N VAL A 148 8.21 15.11 -0.11
CA VAL A 148 9.62 15.42 -0.37
C VAL A 148 9.92 16.80 0.17
N ASN A 149 10.55 16.87 1.33
CA ASN A 149 10.99 18.10 1.97
C ASN A 149 12.23 18.66 1.27
N ARG A 150 12.50 19.96 1.46
CA ARG A 150 13.64 20.64 0.84
C ARG A 150 13.67 20.42 -0.68
N ALA A 151 12.49 20.55 -1.30
CA ALA A 151 12.24 20.23 -2.69
C ALA A 151 13.05 21.06 -3.69
N GLU A 152 13.62 22.21 -3.26
CA GLU A 152 14.55 23.01 -4.07
C GLU A 152 15.74 22.20 -4.61
N ALA A 153 16.17 21.18 -3.85
CA ALA A 153 17.30 20.33 -4.23
C ALA A 153 16.97 19.35 -5.38
N VAL A 154 15.69 19.18 -5.66
CA VAL A 154 15.17 18.24 -6.68
C VAL A 154 14.17 18.90 -7.62
N ASN A 155 14.15 20.22 -7.71
CA ASN A 155 13.19 21.00 -8.52
C ASN A 155 13.63 21.05 -9.99
N ASP A 156 13.80 19.87 -10.59
CA ASP A 156 14.11 19.70 -12.01
C ASP A 156 13.42 18.43 -12.54
N ASP A 157 13.14 18.40 -13.84
CA ASP A 157 12.38 17.32 -14.48
C ASP A 157 13.05 15.94 -14.31
N GLU A 158 14.38 15.85 -14.33
CA GLU A 158 15.11 14.59 -14.18
C GLU A 158 14.92 14.02 -12.77
N SER A 159 14.99 14.89 -11.77
CA SER A 159 14.76 14.54 -10.37
C SER A 159 13.32 14.10 -10.12
N HIS A 160 12.35 14.83 -10.65
CA HIS A 160 10.94 14.47 -10.55
C HIS A 160 10.69 13.10 -11.20
N GLN A 161 11.22 12.84 -12.39
CA GLN A 161 11.10 11.54 -13.04
C GLN A 161 11.77 10.40 -12.24
N LEU A 162 12.93 10.66 -11.62
CA LEU A 162 13.59 9.68 -10.78
C LEU A 162 12.75 9.33 -9.55
N ILE A 163 12.24 10.35 -8.85
CA ILE A 163 11.41 10.20 -7.65
C ILE A 163 10.10 9.49 -8.02
N HIS A 164 9.42 9.94 -9.08
CA HIS A 164 8.22 9.31 -9.60
C HIS A 164 8.42 7.82 -9.86
N LYS A 165 9.45 7.44 -10.64
CA LYS A 165 9.78 6.04 -10.92
C LYS A 165 10.08 5.24 -9.66
N LEU A 166 10.79 5.83 -8.70
CA LEU A 166 11.11 5.18 -7.43
C LEU A 166 9.83 4.89 -6.63
N VAL A 167 8.94 5.86 -6.53
CA VAL A 167 7.66 5.69 -5.83
C VAL A 167 6.80 4.66 -6.54
N ARG A 168 6.70 4.70 -7.86
CA ARG A 168 5.90 3.76 -8.66
C ARG A 168 6.41 2.32 -8.62
N GLN A 169 7.70 2.11 -8.31
CA GLN A 169 8.24 0.78 -8.03
C GLN A 169 7.73 0.20 -6.69
N ALA A 170 7.39 1.05 -5.74
CA ALA A 170 6.90 0.65 -4.42
C ALA A 170 5.37 0.67 -4.34
N SER A 171 4.74 1.72 -4.87
CA SER A 171 3.30 1.94 -4.79
C SER A 171 2.81 2.80 -5.95
N ARG A 172 1.80 2.33 -6.68
CA ARG A 172 1.11 3.13 -7.70
C ARG A 172 0.08 4.10 -7.10
N ARG A 173 -0.29 3.90 -5.84
CA ARG A 173 -1.31 4.70 -5.13
C ARG A 173 -0.73 5.84 -4.30
N CYS A 174 0.58 5.85 -4.11
CA CYS A 174 1.24 6.86 -3.31
C CYS A 174 1.28 8.19 -4.07
N ASP A 175 0.60 9.19 -3.56
CA ASP A 175 0.72 10.55 -4.06
C ASP A 175 2.11 11.12 -3.71
N ILE A 176 2.61 12.05 -4.52
CA ILE A 176 3.91 12.68 -4.29
C ILE A 176 3.69 14.18 -4.18
N ALA A 177 4.12 14.76 -3.07
CA ALA A 177 4.11 16.19 -2.81
C ALA A 177 5.54 16.69 -2.58
N TYR A 178 5.85 17.83 -3.14
CA TYR A 178 7.14 18.53 -3.02
C TYR A 178 6.95 19.77 -2.16
N GLU A 179 7.51 19.77 -0.96
CA GLU A 179 7.45 20.89 -0.02
C GLU A 179 8.69 21.76 -0.14
N PHE A 180 8.47 23.03 -0.43
CA PHE A 180 9.52 24.03 -0.60
C PHE A 180 9.73 24.83 0.68
N LYS A 181 10.92 25.47 0.78
CA LYS A 181 11.32 26.26 1.96
C LYS A 181 10.39 27.42 2.27
N ASP A 182 9.72 27.97 1.28
CA ASP A 182 8.75 29.07 1.46
C ASP A 182 7.36 28.58 1.93
N GLY A 183 7.20 27.27 2.16
CA GLY A 183 5.94 26.64 2.57
C GLY A 183 5.00 26.33 1.41
N SER A 184 5.42 26.61 0.16
CA SER A 184 4.63 26.17 -0.99
C SER A 184 4.75 24.67 -1.21
N VAL A 185 3.67 24.06 -1.74
CA VAL A 185 3.62 22.63 -2.07
C VAL A 185 3.22 22.47 -3.52
N ALA A 186 4.00 21.67 -4.26
CA ALA A 186 3.64 21.21 -5.59
C ALA A 186 3.35 19.70 -5.55
N TYR A 187 2.46 19.23 -6.40
CA TYR A 187 2.17 17.81 -6.54
C TYR A 187 2.80 17.27 -7.83
N ASP A 188 3.17 15.99 -7.79
CA ASP A 188 3.63 15.28 -8.96
C ASP A 188 2.48 15.16 -9.96
N ASP A 189 2.75 15.53 -11.21
CA ASP A 189 1.77 15.50 -12.31
C ASP A 189 2.22 14.56 -13.45
N ILE A 190 3.27 13.76 -13.21
CA ILE A 190 3.79 12.81 -14.20
C ILE A 190 2.75 11.71 -14.43
N PRO A 191 2.28 11.50 -15.68
CA PRO A 191 1.29 10.47 -15.95
C PRO A 191 1.80 9.06 -15.71
N ASP A 192 0.93 8.20 -15.16
CA ASP A 192 1.14 6.76 -15.00
C ASP A 192 0.32 5.97 -16.03
N PRO A 193 0.72 5.92 -17.30
CA PRO A 193 -0.04 5.16 -18.30
C PRO A 193 -0.04 3.68 -17.93
N LEU A 194 -1.19 3.03 -18.16
CA LEU A 194 -1.25 1.59 -18.05
C LEU A 194 -0.38 0.96 -19.15
N PRO A 195 0.35 -0.13 -18.86
CA PRO A 195 1.23 -0.79 -19.83
C PRO A 195 0.46 -1.64 -20.87
N PHE A 196 -0.84 -1.41 -21.00
CA PHE A 196 -1.74 -2.07 -21.96
C PHE A 196 -2.85 -1.10 -22.36
N ASP A 197 -3.41 -1.30 -23.58
CA ASP A 197 -4.48 -0.46 -24.09
C ASP A 197 -5.85 -0.90 -23.56
N VAL A 198 -6.39 -0.13 -22.61
CA VAL A 198 -7.73 -0.38 -22.03
C VAL A 198 -8.89 -0.18 -23.02
N ASN A 199 -8.64 0.46 -24.17
CA ASN A 199 -9.65 0.71 -25.19
C ASN A 199 -9.61 -0.32 -26.34
N ALA A 200 -8.68 -1.27 -26.30
CA ALA A 200 -8.61 -2.35 -27.25
C ALA A 200 -9.88 -3.24 -27.19
N PRO A 201 -10.33 -3.81 -28.31
CA PRO A 201 -11.47 -4.75 -28.32
C PRO A 201 -11.27 -5.95 -27.39
N VAL A 202 -10.03 -6.41 -27.24
CA VAL A 202 -9.56 -7.35 -26.24
C VAL A 202 -8.34 -6.72 -25.56
N ILE A 203 -8.44 -6.46 -24.28
CA ILE A 203 -7.34 -5.91 -23.49
C ILE A 203 -6.37 -7.06 -23.19
N GLU A 204 -5.26 -7.11 -23.91
CA GLU A 204 -4.20 -8.09 -23.65
C GLU A 204 -3.34 -7.62 -22.49
N ILE A 205 -3.29 -8.41 -21.42
CA ILE A 205 -2.49 -8.11 -20.23
C ILE A 205 -1.20 -8.90 -20.31
N PRO A 206 -0.03 -8.25 -20.50
CA PRO A 206 1.25 -8.93 -20.44
C PRO A 206 1.46 -9.60 -19.08
N GLU A 207 2.13 -10.74 -19.07
CA GLU A 207 2.23 -11.59 -17.87
C GLU A 207 2.83 -10.88 -16.66
N GLU A 208 3.81 -10.00 -16.86
CA GLU A 208 4.46 -9.20 -15.83
C GLU A 208 3.55 -8.12 -15.25
N PHE A 209 2.52 -7.69 -15.97
CA PHE A 209 1.60 -6.62 -15.56
C PHE A 209 0.25 -7.13 -15.05
N PHE A 210 0.13 -8.42 -14.76
CA PHE A 210 -1.09 -8.97 -14.16
C PHE A 210 -1.44 -8.27 -12.82
N GLY A 211 -0.43 -8.01 -11.98
CA GLY A 211 -0.63 -7.33 -10.70
C GLY A 211 -1.14 -5.89 -10.88
N VAL A 212 -0.54 -5.15 -11.80
CA VAL A 212 -0.97 -3.78 -12.17
C VAL A 212 -2.42 -3.77 -12.67
N TRP A 213 -2.75 -4.68 -13.59
CA TRP A 213 -4.11 -4.81 -14.09
C TRP A 213 -5.10 -5.19 -12.98
N TYR A 214 -4.75 -6.14 -12.13
CA TYR A 214 -5.61 -6.59 -11.05
C TYR A 214 -5.96 -5.44 -10.11
N MET A 215 -4.97 -4.65 -9.70
CA MET A 215 -5.18 -3.49 -8.82
C MET A 215 -6.02 -2.41 -9.50
N ASP A 216 -5.66 -2.01 -10.71
CA ASP A 216 -6.41 -0.99 -11.47
C ASP A 216 -7.86 -1.43 -11.70
N CYS A 217 -8.08 -2.73 -11.98
CA CYS A 217 -9.44 -3.29 -12.15
C CYS A 217 -10.23 -3.34 -10.84
N MET A 218 -9.59 -3.51 -9.70
CA MET A 218 -10.25 -3.48 -8.39
C MET A 218 -10.55 -2.06 -7.93
N ASP A 219 -9.68 -1.10 -8.25
CA ASP A 219 -9.83 0.30 -7.85
C ASP A 219 -10.82 1.06 -8.75
N GLU A 220 -10.73 0.84 -10.07
CA GLU A 220 -11.56 1.49 -11.08
C GLU A 220 -12.42 0.48 -11.86
N MET A 221 -13.17 -0.37 -11.14
CA MET A 221 -13.90 -1.51 -11.75
C MET A 221 -14.82 -1.07 -12.89
N GLN A 222 -15.43 0.10 -12.84
CA GLN A 222 -16.34 0.60 -13.88
C GLN A 222 -15.62 0.84 -15.22
N LYS A 223 -14.33 1.12 -15.19
CA LYS A 223 -13.46 1.24 -16.37
C LYS A 223 -13.39 -0.05 -17.19
N TYR A 224 -13.58 -1.19 -16.52
CA TYR A 224 -13.48 -2.52 -17.13
C TYR A 224 -14.86 -3.18 -17.35
N ASP A 225 -15.95 -2.63 -16.83
CA ASP A 225 -17.26 -3.24 -16.97
C ASP A 225 -17.66 -3.41 -18.43
N GLY A 226 -18.06 -4.62 -18.79
CA GLY A 226 -18.42 -5.00 -20.17
C GLY A 226 -17.24 -5.24 -21.11
N LYS A 227 -16.00 -4.97 -20.71
CA LYS A 227 -14.80 -5.20 -21.56
C LYS A 227 -14.34 -6.64 -21.55
N THR A 228 -13.59 -7.00 -22.58
CA THR A 228 -12.96 -8.32 -22.71
C THR A 228 -11.47 -8.20 -22.39
N VAL A 229 -10.98 -9.09 -21.53
CA VAL A 229 -9.57 -9.17 -21.13
C VAL A 229 -8.98 -10.52 -21.50
N LYS A 230 -7.68 -10.55 -21.78
CA LYS A 230 -6.91 -11.78 -22.03
C LYS A 230 -5.64 -11.76 -21.22
N PHE A 231 -5.40 -12.81 -20.44
CA PHE A 231 -4.24 -12.88 -19.53
C PHE A 231 -3.85 -14.33 -19.21
N LEU A 232 -2.61 -14.50 -18.74
CA LEU A 232 -2.09 -15.75 -18.22
C LEU A 232 -2.39 -15.86 -16.71
N ALA A 233 -2.94 -17.00 -16.28
CA ALA A 233 -3.31 -17.23 -14.89
C ALA A 233 -3.12 -18.68 -14.45
N GLN A 234 -3.08 -18.91 -13.15
CA GLN A 234 -3.26 -20.24 -12.57
C GLN A 234 -4.71 -20.51 -12.19
N VAL A 235 -5.10 -21.75 -12.33
CA VAL A 235 -6.43 -22.22 -11.91
C VAL A 235 -6.49 -22.36 -10.40
N CYS A 236 -7.45 -21.70 -9.76
CA CYS A 236 -7.81 -21.94 -8.36
C CYS A 236 -9.27 -22.38 -8.27
N GLN A 237 -9.49 -23.66 -8.00
CA GLN A 237 -10.81 -24.20 -7.72
C GLN A 237 -11.12 -23.99 -6.24
N THR A 238 -12.14 -23.20 -5.94
CA THR A 238 -12.57 -22.89 -4.58
C THR A 238 -14.10 -22.75 -4.53
N ASN A 239 -14.69 -23.23 -3.43
CA ASN A 239 -16.13 -23.08 -3.20
C ASN A 239 -16.56 -21.61 -3.07
N ARG A 240 -15.62 -20.69 -2.79
CA ARG A 240 -15.91 -19.26 -2.69
C ARG A 240 -16.18 -18.61 -4.07
N ALA A 241 -15.71 -19.22 -5.15
CA ALA A 241 -15.95 -18.72 -6.52
C ALA A 241 -17.41 -18.80 -6.97
N GLY A 242 -18.23 -19.60 -6.28
CA GLY A 242 -19.62 -19.83 -6.61
C GLY A 242 -19.83 -21.07 -7.50
N LYS A 243 -21.10 -21.30 -7.87
CA LYS A 243 -21.49 -22.43 -8.71
C LYS A 243 -20.97 -22.24 -10.15
N ASP A 244 -20.47 -23.32 -10.76
CA ASP A 244 -19.94 -23.34 -12.12
C ASP A 244 -18.86 -22.28 -12.37
N SER A 245 -17.99 -22.09 -11.36
CA SER A 245 -16.99 -21.04 -11.36
C SER A 245 -15.67 -21.51 -10.71
N PHE A 246 -14.59 -20.84 -11.08
CA PHE A 246 -13.26 -20.96 -10.49
C PHE A 246 -12.64 -19.57 -10.37
N VAL A 247 -11.43 -19.45 -9.85
CA VAL A 247 -10.69 -18.20 -9.79
C VAL A 247 -9.42 -18.32 -10.63
N PRO A 248 -9.38 -17.75 -11.84
CA PRO A 248 -8.11 -17.52 -12.53
C PRO A 248 -7.35 -16.40 -11.83
N GLY A 249 -6.10 -16.66 -11.45
CA GLY A 249 -5.32 -15.69 -10.70
C GLY A 249 -3.84 -15.98 -10.71
N ARG A 250 -3.08 -15.17 -9.97
CA ARG A 250 -1.64 -15.33 -9.79
C ARG A 250 -1.28 -15.16 -8.32
N PHE A 251 -0.13 -15.71 -7.94
CA PHE A 251 0.49 -15.29 -6.69
C PHE A 251 1.05 -13.89 -6.87
N ALA A 252 0.71 -13.00 -5.96
CA ALA A 252 1.20 -11.65 -5.93
C ALA A 252 1.89 -11.36 -4.60
N MET A 253 2.92 -10.55 -4.66
CA MET A 253 3.70 -10.10 -3.51
C MET A 253 3.55 -8.60 -3.37
N THR A 254 3.21 -8.13 -2.18
CA THR A 254 3.09 -6.71 -1.88
C THR A 254 4.43 -6.16 -1.44
N CYS A 255 5.07 -6.79 -0.46
CA CYS A 255 6.29 -6.27 0.12
C CYS A 255 7.39 -7.31 0.40
N CYS A 256 7.07 -8.53 0.75
CA CYS A 256 8.07 -9.56 1.06
C CYS A 256 7.55 -10.97 0.81
N VAL A 257 8.43 -11.97 0.88
CA VAL A 257 8.10 -13.39 0.61
C VAL A 257 7.01 -13.92 1.56
N GLN A 258 6.89 -13.36 2.76
CA GLN A 258 5.86 -13.76 3.74
C GLN A 258 4.46 -13.26 3.38
N ASP A 259 4.38 -12.29 2.48
CA ASP A 259 3.18 -11.57 2.07
C ASP A 259 2.58 -12.09 0.75
N ILE A 260 3.12 -13.22 0.26
CA ILE A 260 2.66 -13.82 -0.99
C ILE A 260 1.24 -14.36 -0.80
N GLN A 261 0.29 -13.79 -1.54
CA GLN A 261 -1.07 -14.25 -1.56
C GLN A 261 -1.55 -14.54 -2.99
N PHE A 262 -2.53 -15.43 -3.11
CA PHE A 262 -3.17 -15.70 -4.39
C PHE A 262 -4.27 -14.68 -4.63
N VAL A 263 -4.15 -13.91 -5.71
CA VAL A 263 -5.12 -12.91 -6.13
C VAL A 263 -5.74 -13.28 -7.47
N GLY A 264 -7.03 -13.00 -7.61
CA GLY A 264 -7.79 -13.29 -8.83
C GLY A 264 -9.26 -12.93 -8.65
N MET A 265 -10.00 -13.04 -9.74
CA MET A 265 -11.42 -12.70 -9.79
C MET A 265 -12.27 -13.94 -10.03
N PRO A 266 -13.47 -14.06 -9.44
CA PRO A 266 -14.35 -15.20 -9.71
C PRO A 266 -14.71 -15.20 -11.20
N CYS A 267 -14.60 -16.36 -11.82
CA CYS A 267 -14.85 -16.56 -13.26
C CYS A 267 -15.85 -17.67 -13.48
N LYS A 268 -16.95 -17.35 -14.15
CA LYS A 268 -17.92 -18.33 -14.59
C LYS A 268 -17.38 -19.07 -15.83
N TYR A 269 -17.37 -20.42 -15.77
CA TYR A 269 -16.94 -21.28 -16.85
C TYR A 269 -17.60 -22.65 -16.67
N ASP A 270 -18.43 -23.08 -17.61
CA ASP A 270 -19.24 -24.30 -17.49
C ASP A 270 -18.38 -25.57 -17.35
N ASP A 271 -17.23 -25.62 -18.04
CA ASP A 271 -16.28 -26.74 -17.99
C ASP A 271 -15.20 -26.61 -16.93
N TYR A 272 -15.39 -25.76 -15.88
CA TYR A 272 -14.37 -25.48 -14.87
C TYR A 272 -13.83 -26.76 -14.17
N LYS A 273 -14.62 -27.82 -14.10
CA LYS A 273 -14.21 -29.09 -13.50
C LYS A 273 -13.18 -29.87 -14.32
N SER A 274 -13.06 -29.57 -15.62
CA SER A 274 -12.02 -30.15 -16.46
C SER A 274 -10.65 -29.51 -16.25
N LEU A 275 -10.61 -28.35 -15.58
CA LEU A 275 -9.37 -27.64 -15.31
C LEU A 275 -8.64 -28.28 -14.13
N GLU A 276 -7.35 -28.53 -14.30
CA GLU A 276 -6.50 -29.03 -13.22
C GLU A 276 -6.12 -27.90 -12.26
N GLN A 277 -6.25 -28.17 -10.96
CA GLN A 277 -5.86 -27.22 -9.92
C GLN A 277 -4.39 -26.83 -10.05
N ARG A 278 -4.10 -25.52 -10.03
CA ARG A 278 -2.75 -24.94 -10.20
C ARG A 278 -2.16 -25.07 -11.61
N SER A 279 -2.88 -25.60 -12.58
CA SER A 279 -2.43 -25.54 -13.98
C SER A 279 -2.40 -24.10 -14.49
N TRP A 280 -1.55 -23.83 -15.46
CA TRP A 280 -1.47 -22.55 -16.15
C TRP A 280 -2.41 -22.53 -17.35
N ILE A 281 -3.13 -21.42 -17.49
CA ILE A 281 -4.10 -21.21 -18.57
C ILE A 281 -3.95 -19.80 -19.14
N ASN A 282 -4.14 -19.68 -20.45
CA ASN A 282 -4.46 -18.44 -21.12
C ASN A 282 -5.98 -18.29 -21.15
N ILE A 283 -6.50 -17.25 -20.51
CA ILE A 283 -7.94 -17.02 -20.44
C ILE A 283 -8.31 -15.74 -21.18
N THR A 284 -9.36 -15.81 -22.00
CA THR A 284 -10.08 -14.65 -22.52
C THR A 284 -11.44 -14.61 -21.84
N ALA A 285 -11.77 -13.50 -21.19
CA ALA A 285 -12.99 -13.39 -20.41
C ALA A 285 -13.60 -11.98 -20.50
N LYS A 286 -14.92 -11.92 -20.41
CA LYS A 286 -15.66 -10.66 -20.24
C LYS A 286 -15.72 -10.29 -18.77
N VAL A 287 -15.39 -9.05 -18.45
CA VAL A 287 -15.53 -8.47 -17.10
C VAL A 287 -16.96 -7.97 -16.91
N ASN A 288 -17.56 -8.23 -15.76
CA ASN A 288 -18.87 -7.71 -15.37
C ASN A 288 -18.78 -7.26 -13.90
N VAL A 289 -19.09 -6.01 -13.63
CA VAL A 289 -19.10 -5.49 -12.28
C VAL A 289 -20.45 -5.78 -11.63
N LYS A 290 -20.44 -6.63 -10.60
CA LYS A 290 -21.68 -7.05 -9.92
C LYS A 290 -21.40 -7.57 -8.52
N TYR A 291 -22.48 -7.72 -7.74
CA TYR A 291 -22.44 -8.39 -6.46
C TYR A 291 -21.86 -9.81 -6.57
N HIS A 292 -20.92 -10.16 -5.69
CA HIS A 292 -20.44 -11.52 -5.54
C HIS A 292 -19.96 -11.76 -4.09
N PRO A 293 -20.33 -12.88 -3.44
CA PRO A 293 -20.01 -13.15 -2.04
C PRO A 293 -18.52 -13.18 -1.70
N ILE A 294 -17.65 -13.40 -2.69
CA ILE A 294 -16.19 -13.40 -2.50
C ILE A 294 -15.67 -12.04 -2.02
N TYR A 295 -16.37 -10.97 -2.37
CA TYR A 295 -15.99 -9.59 -2.05
C TYR A 295 -16.56 -9.08 -0.70
N LYS A 296 -17.20 -9.97 0.08
CA LYS A 296 -17.76 -9.60 1.38
C LYS A 296 -16.65 -9.11 2.32
N GLY A 297 -16.78 -7.85 2.78
CA GLY A 297 -15.78 -7.20 3.63
C GLY A 297 -14.55 -6.65 2.91
N GLN A 298 -14.50 -6.74 1.57
CA GLN A 298 -13.39 -6.22 0.74
C GLN A 298 -13.80 -5.00 -0.08
N THR A 299 -15.05 -4.96 -0.53
CA THR A 299 -15.57 -3.83 -1.32
C THR A 299 -16.93 -3.39 -0.78
N PRO A 300 -17.36 -2.13 -1.05
CA PRO A 300 -18.70 -1.67 -0.72
C PRO A 300 -19.76 -2.58 -1.35
N ASP A 301 -20.79 -2.93 -0.58
CA ASP A 301 -21.91 -3.78 -1.02
C ASP A 301 -21.51 -5.14 -1.62
N SER A 302 -20.29 -5.61 -1.34
CA SER A 302 -19.73 -6.85 -1.93
C SER A 302 -19.77 -6.86 -3.47
N THR A 303 -19.67 -5.70 -4.10
CA THR A 303 -19.62 -5.54 -5.56
C THR A 303 -18.18 -5.57 -6.04
N GLY A 304 -17.92 -6.27 -7.12
CA GLY A 304 -16.58 -6.36 -7.71
C GLY A 304 -16.59 -6.99 -9.12
N PRO A 305 -15.44 -7.04 -9.78
CA PRO A 305 -15.32 -7.61 -11.11
C PRO A 305 -15.51 -9.15 -11.09
N VAL A 306 -16.45 -9.61 -11.85
CA VAL A 306 -16.75 -11.04 -12.06
C VAL A 306 -16.54 -11.37 -13.53
N LEU A 307 -15.70 -12.34 -13.79
CA LEU A 307 -15.35 -12.77 -15.14
C LEU A 307 -16.38 -13.77 -15.67
N THR A 308 -16.56 -13.77 -16.98
CA THR A 308 -17.23 -14.82 -17.73
C THR A 308 -16.30 -15.28 -18.83
N ALA A 309 -15.82 -16.51 -18.76
CA ALA A 309 -14.86 -17.04 -19.73
C ALA A 309 -15.48 -17.12 -21.12
N ILE A 310 -14.72 -16.67 -22.12
CA ILE A 310 -15.00 -16.80 -23.55
C ILE A 310 -14.18 -17.96 -24.11
N SER A 311 -12.89 -18.03 -23.76
CA SER A 311 -12.02 -19.15 -24.05
C SER A 311 -11.06 -19.40 -22.87
N VAL A 312 -10.70 -20.67 -22.69
CA VAL A 312 -9.69 -21.13 -21.75
C VAL A 312 -8.81 -22.13 -22.47
N GLU A 313 -7.54 -21.83 -22.60
CA GLU A 313 -6.55 -22.64 -23.30
C GLU A 313 -5.39 -22.98 -22.35
N PRO A 314 -4.68 -24.11 -22.53
CA PRO A 314 -3.46 -24.37 -21.78
C PRO A 314 -2.45 -23.24 -21.96
N GLY A 315 -1.84 -22.82 -20.85
CA GLY A 315 -0.79 -21.81 -20.81
C GLY A 315 0.54 -22.42 -20.38
N GLU A 316 1.62 -21.75 -20.72
CA GLU A 316 2.95 -22.13 -20.26
C GLU A 316 3.24 -21.43 -18.92
N LYS A 317 3.99 -22.11 -18.06
CA LYS A 317 4.45 -21.53 -16.80
C LYS A 317 5.39 -20.37 -17.10
N PRO A 318 5.13 -19.15 -16.58
CA PRO A 318 6.01 -18.00 -16.79
C PRO A 318 7.34 -18.16 -16.03
N ALA A 319 8.32 -17.38 -16.44
CA ALA A 319 9.62 -17.33 -15.76
C ALA A 319 9.52 -16.87 -14.31
N GLN A 320 8.56 -15.96 -14.02
CA GLN A 320 8.25 -15.48 -12.68
C GLN A 320 6.85 -15.92 -12.27
N ASP A 321 6.77 -16.80 -11.26
CA ASP A 321 5.49 -17.31 -10.75
C ASP A 321 4.72 -16.25 -9.96
N VAL A 322 5.44 -15.37 -9.26
CA VAL A 322 4.90 -14.31 -8.41
C VAL A 322 5.00 -12.98 -9.14
N VAL A 323 3.88 -12.27 -9.20
CA VAL A 323 3.82 -10.92 -9.78
C VAL A 323 3.90 -9.86 -8.68
N MET A 324 4.29 -8.64 -9.07
CA MET A 324 4.23 -7.47 -8.20
C MET A 324 2.98 -6.67 -8.52
N PHE A 325 2.51 -5.88 -7.55
CA PHE A 325 1.38 -4.97 -7.75
C PHE A 325 1.80 -3.61 -8.36
N SER A 326 3.07 -3.40 -8.57
CA SER A 326 3.66 -2.15 -9.08
C SER A 326 4.42 -2.39 -10.37
#